data_00836b8efc18bf1bb5246d3f8ac2a7b0
#
_entry.id   00836b8efc18bf1bb5246d3f8ac2a7b0
#
_cell.length_a   1.000
_cell.length_b   1.000
_cell.length_c   1.000
_cell.angle_alpha   90.00
_cell.angle_beta   90.00
_cell.angle_gamma   90.00
#
_symmetry.space_group_name_H-M   'P 1'
#
loop_
_entity.id
_entity.type
_entity.pdbx_description
1 polymer ?
#
loop_
_entity_poly.entity_id
_entity_poly.type
_entity_poly.pdbx_seq_one_letter_code
_entity_poly.pdbx_strand_id
1 'polypeptide(L)'
;MNQLTAPVNASVPTVIKPREISGSAVVVGMLTLGITATALLFVYFELHTRPFRPLREAIGREFRHSRPNVEGGRLKGRGPMILRISLSVPFDPTLEAEKAGEVNSRILRIARQYHDLASFEQIQINLIRFVPEGTAKRQTFDWRGVDAAQENPGAGTAVTR
;
A
#
# COMPACT_ATOMS: atom_id res chain seq x y z
N MET A 1 -54.55 -3.37 -74.66
CA MET A 1 -54.40 -2.85 -73.34
C MET A 1 -53.64 -3.88 -72.53
N ASN A 2 -52.28 -3.74 -72.47
CA ASN A 2 -51.39 -4.68 -71.81
C ASN A 2 -51.08 -4.12 -70.39
N GLN A 3 -51.48 -4.84 -69.37
CA GLN A 3 -51.08 -4.59 -67.99
C GLN A 3 -49.79 -5.37 -67.78
N LEU A 4 -48.66 -4.63 -67.63
CA LEU A 4 -47.38 -5.17 -67.12
C LEU A 4 -47.51 -5.34 -65.64
N THR A 5 -47.58 -6.59 -65.18
CA THR A 5 -47.37 -6.96 -63.78
C THR A 5 -45.89 -7.03 -63.47
N ALA A 6 -45.38 -6.09 -62.68
CA ALA A 6 -43.98 -6.13 -62.18
C ALA A 6 -43.83 -7.26 -61.13
N PRO A 7 -42.73 -8.00 -61.15
CA PRO A 7 -42.47 -9.01 -60.13
C PRO A 7 -42.08 -8.34 -58.80
N VAL A 8 -42.85 -8.63 -57.77
CA VAL A 8 -42.52 -8.27 -56.36
C VAL A 8 -41.30 -9.11 -55.94
N ASN A 9 -40.19 -8.46 -55.82
CA ASN A 9 -38.95 -9.06 -55.34
C ASN A 9 -39.07 -9.24 -53.81
N ALA A 10 -39.53 -10.42 -53.41
CA ALA A 10 -39.60 -10.80 -52.00
C ALA A 10 -38.18 -11.04 -51.47
N SER A 11 -37.62 -10.04 -50.76
CA SER A 11 -36.39 -10.20 -50.00
C SER A 11 -36.60 -11.25 -48.92
N VAL A 12 -35.97 -12.40 -49.11
CA VAL A 12 -35.94 -13.50 -48.14
C VAL A 12 -35.21 -13.00 -46.88
N PRO A 13 -35.85 -13.00 -45.71
CA PRO A 13 -35.16 -12.60 -44.48
C PRO A 13 -34.03 -13.60 -44.19
N THR A 14 -32.80 -13.11 -44.16
CA THR A 14 -31.62 -13.88 -43.77
C THR A 14 -31.80 -14.26 -42.28
N VAL A 15 -32.21 -15.50 -42.03
CA VAL A 15 -32.29 -16.05 -40.70
C VAL A 15 -30.86 -16.17 -40.13
N ILE A 16 -30.48 -15.23 -39.29
CA ILE A 16 -29.21 -15.29 -38.54
C ILE A 16 -29.34 -16.45 -37.55
N LYS A 17 -28.71 -17.58 -37.92
CA LYS A 17 -28.66 -18.77 -37.04
C LYS A 17 -27.94 -18.39 -35.75
N PRO A 18 -28.59 -18.47 -34.58
CA PRO A 18 -27.93 -18.18 -33.30
C PRO A 18 -26.76 -19.14 -33.11
N ARG A 19 -25.58 -18.58 -32.86
CA ARG A 19 -24.38 -19.37 -32.61
C ARG A 19 -24.52 -20.05 -31.25
N GLU A 20 -24.76 -21.33 -31.22
CA GLU A 20 -24.85 -22.12 -30.01
C GLU A 20 -23.48 -22.14 -29.32
N ILE A 21 -23.39 -21.46 -28.16
CA ILE A 21 -22.18 -21.47 -27.35
C ILE A 21 -22.17 -22.81 -26.57
N SER A 22 -21.15 -23.62 -26.80
CA SER A 22 -20.99 -24.89 -26.10
C SER A 22 -20.86 -24.63 -24.58
N GLY A 23 -21.59 -25.38 -23.77
CA GLY A 23 -21.52 -25.26 -22.30
C GLY A 23 -20.11 -25.43 -21.75
N SER A 24 -19.30 -26.30 -22.39
CA SER A 24 -17.89 -26.47 -22.03
C SER A 24 -17.05 -25.21 -22.29
N ALA A 25 -17.33 -24.46 -23.36
CA ALA A 25 -16.64 -23.19 -23.64
C ALA A 25 -16.95 -22.13 -22.58
N VAL A 26 -18.19 -22.09 -22.07
CA VAL A 26 -18.58 -21.20 -20.98
C VAL A 26 -17.84 -21.56 -19.69
N VAL A 27 -17.78 -22.83 -19.33
CA VAL A 27 -17.08 -23.29 -18.11
C VAL A 27 -15.58 -22.97 -18.20
N VAL A 28 -14.94 -23.28 -19.34
CA VAL A 28 -13.52 -22.97 -19.54
C VAL A 28 -13.28 -21.46 -19.50
N GLY A 29 -14.16 -20.67 -20.11
CA GLY A 29 -14.09 -19.21 -20.07
C GLY A 29 -14.19 -18.64 -18.64
N MET A 30 -15.12 -19.13 -17.84
CA MET A 30 -15.25 -18.71 -16.43
C MET A 30 -14.04 -19.13 -15.59
N LEU A 31 -13.51 -20.33 -15.80
CA LEU A 31 -12.32 -20.81 -15.09
C LEU A 31 -11.09 -19.95 -15.45
N THR A 32 -10.88 -19.69 -16.74
CA THR A 32 -9.79 -18.85 -17.21
C THR A 32 -9.90 -17.42 -16.66
N LEU A 33 -11.10 -16.85 -16.66
CA LEU A 33 -11.34 -15.53 -16.09
C LEU A 33 -11.01 -15.50 -14.59
N GLY A 34 -11.44 -16.51 -13.83
CA GLY A 34 -11.15 -16.63 -12.40
C GLY A 34 -9.66 -16.72 -12.10
N ILE A 35 -8.93 -17.56 -12.83
CA ILE A 35 -7.47 -17.71 -12.69
C ILE A 35 -6.77 -16.38 -13.05
N THR A 36 -7.18 -15.75 -14.17
CA THR A 36 -6.57 -14.48 -14.60
C THR A 36 -6.82 -13.37 -13.58
N ALA A 37 -8.04 -13.24 -13.06
CA ALA A 37 -8.37 -12.25 -12.04
C ALA A 37 -7.54 -12.46 -10.76
N THR A 38 -7.41 -13.71 -10.32
CA THR A 38 -6.59 -14.07 -9.14
C THR A 38 -5.12 -13.76 -9.35
N ALA A 39 -4.58 -14.09 -10.53
CA ALA A 39 -3.19 -13.78 -10.88
C ALA A 39 -2.91 -12.27 -10.92
N LEU A 40 -3.82 -11.49 -11.52
CA LEU A 40 -3.71 -10.03 -11.55
C LEU A 40 -3.77 -9.43 -10.14
N LEU A 41 -4.65 -9.93 -9.29
CA LEU A 41 -4.77 -9.49 -7.90
C LEU A 41 -3.49 -9.81 -7.12
N PHE A 42 -2.92 -11.01 -7.32
CA PHE A 42 -1.66 -11.40 -6.70
C PHE A 42 -0.50 -10.50 -7.11
N VAL A 43 -0.35 -10.23 -8.41
CA VAL A 43 0.67 -9.32 -8.94
C VAL A 43 0.47 -7.90 -8.41
N TYR A 44 -0.77 -7.42 -8.36
CA TYR A 44 -1.09 -6.11 -7.80
C TYR A 44 -0.67 -6.00 -6.32
N PHE A 45 -1.02 -6.98 -5.49
CA PHE A 45 -0.61 -7.00 -4.08
C PHE A 45 0.91 -7.09 -3.93
N GLU A 46 1.56 -7.92 -4.73
CA GLU A 46 3.02 -8.09 -4.70
C GLU A 46 3.74 -6.77 -5.00
N LEU A 47 3.32 -6.05 -6.04
CA LEU A 47 3.90 -4.76 -6.42
C LEU A 47 3.65 -3.66 -5.38
N HIS A 48 2.50 -3.67 -4.70
CA HIS A 48 2.16 -2.63 -3.72
C HIS A 48 2.73 -2.89 -2.34
N THR A 49 2.96 -4.15 -1.96
CA THR A 49 3.42 -4.52 -0.61
C THR A 49 4.94 -4.67 -0.51
N ARG A 50 5.61 -4.95 -1.63
CA ARG A 50 7.07 -5.21 -1.67
C ARG A 50 7.96 -4.05 -1.26
N PRO A 51 7.70 -2.78 -1.63
CA PRO A 51 8.71 -1.73 -1.45
C PRO A 51 9.14 -1.55 0.01
N PHE A 52 8.26 -1.77 0.99
CA PHE A 52 8.55 -1.53 2.41
C PHE A 52 9.00 -2.76 3.20
N ARG A 53 8.93 -3.95 2.61
CA ARG A 53 9.33 -5.20 3.27
C ARG A 53 10.80 -5.23 3.69
N PRO A 54 11.78 -4.86 2.84
CA PRO A 54 13.18 -4.83 3.23
C PRO A 54 13.46 -3.89 4.41
N LEU A 55 12.83 -2.72 4.41
CA LEU A 55 12.94 -1.74 5.50
C LEU A 55 12.36 -2.32 6.81
N ARG A 56 11.18 -2.93 6.75
CA ARG A 56 10.56 -3.56 7.92
C ARG A 56 11.42 -4.67 8.50
N GLU A 57 12.02 -5.51 7.66
CA GLU A 57 12.92 -6.59 8.06
C GLU A 57 14.22 -6.05 8.67
N ALA A 58 14.77 -4.96 8.13
CA ALA A 58 15.97 -4.31 8.65
C ALA A 58 15.72 -3.71 10.04
N ILE A 59 14.60 -3.00 10.23
CA ILE A 59 14.20 -2.47 11.53
C ILE A 59 13.97 -3.62 12.53
N GLY A 60 13.32 -4.71 12.11
CA GLY A 60 13.09 -5.88 12.96
C GLY A 60 14.38 -6.60 13.39
N ARG A 61 15.44 -6.57 12.59
CA ARG A 61 16.76 -7.11 12.93
C ARG A 61 17.48 -6.24 13.96
N GLU A 62 17.41 -4.93 13.81
CA GLU A 62 18.02 -3.98 14.73
C GLU A 62 17.29 -3.96 16.08
N PHE A 63 15.97 -3.94 16.05
CA PHE A 63 15.15 -3.88 17.26
C PHE A 63 14.49 -5.23 17.52
N ARG A 64 15.25 -6.14 18.14
CA ARG A 64 14.73 -7.47 18.52
C ARG A 64 13.56 -7.32 19.48
N HIS A 65 12.53 -8.17 19.32
CA HIS A 65 11.29 -8.16 20.09
C HIS A 65 10.35 -6.96 19.82
N SER A 66 10.72 -6.05 18.93
CA SER A 66 9.78 -5.07 18.39
C SER A 66 8.96 -5.69 17.25
N ARG A 67 7.76 -5.18 17.04
CA ARG A 67 6.93 -5.55 15.90
C ARG A 67 6.84 -4.33 14.97
N PRO A 68 7.86 -4.10 14.12
CA PRO A 68 7.85 -2.95 13.25
C PRO A 68 6.72 -3.08 12.22
N ASN A 69 5.93 -2.03 12.07
CA ASN A 69 4.98 -1.86 10.99
C ASN A 69 5.43 -0.67 10.14
N VAL A 70 5.62 -0.89 8.86
CA VAL A 70 6.05 0.13 7.89
C VAL A 70 4.99 0.23 6.80
N GLU A 71 4.43 1.40 6.68
CA GLU A 71 3.39 1.73 5.70
C GLU A 71 3.82 2.96 4.92
N GLY A 72 3.63 2.92 3.62
CA GLY A 72 3.89 4.07 2.76
C GLY A 72 2.80 4.21 1.72
N GLY A 73 2.53 5.45 1.34
CA GLY A 73 1.54 5.73 0.32
C GLY A 73 0.89 7.08 0.46
N ARG A 74 -0.03 7.38 -0.46
CA ARG A 74 -0.84 8.60 -0.43
C ARG A 74 -2.12 8.37 0.34
N LEU A 75 -2.43 9.24 1.28
CA LEU A 75 -3.68 9.20 2.00
C LEU A 75 -4.85 9.43 1.01
N LYS A 76 -5.77 8.45 0.88
CA LYS A 76 -6.95 8.52 -0.02
C LYS A 76 -6.61 8.84 -1.49
N GLY A 77 -5.42 8.45 -1.98
CA GLY A 77 -5.03 8.59 -3.39
C GLY A 77 -4.68 10.01 -3.85
N ARG A 78 -4.98 11.05 -3.10
CA ARG A 78 -4.75 12.47 -3.47
C ARG A 78 -3.96 13.27 -2.43
N GLY A 79 -3.66 12.69 -1.28
CA GLY A 79 -2.91 13.33 -0.20
C GLY A 79 -1.39 13.30 -0.41
N PRO A 80 -0.64 13.86 0.56
CA PRO A 80 0.81 13.80 0.56
C PRO A 80 1.32 12.35 0.58
N MET A 81 2.49 12.13 0.02
CA MET A 81 3.18 10.84 0.10
C MET A 81 3.76 10.69 1.50
N ILE A 82 3.21 9.79 2.30
CA ILE A 82 3.57 9.62 3.71
C ILE A 82 4.28 8.29 3.89
N LEU A 83 5.38 8.30 4.66
CA LEU A 83 6.00 7.10 5.21
C LEU A 83 5.68 7.04 6.71
N ARG A 84 4.99 6.00 7.15
CA ARG A 84 4.67 5.78 8.56
C ARG A 84 5.38 4.54 9.06
N ILE A 85 6.15 4.71 10.14
CA ILE A 85 6.87 3.63 10.82
C ILE A 85 6.34 3.56 12.24
N SER A 86 5.80 2.41 12.64
CA SER A 86 5.33 2.18 14.01
C SER A 86 6.13 1.06 14.65
N LEU A 87 6.66 1.31 15.84
CA LEU A 87 7.52 0.39 16.56
C LEU A 87 7.02 0.22 18.00
N SER A 88 6.91 -1.03 18.45
CA SER A 88 6.68 -1.33 19.87
C SER A 88 7.99 -1.24 20.65
N VAL A 89 7.99 -0.48 21.74
CA VAL A 89 9.16 -0.28 22.62
C VAL A 89 8.87 -0.78 24.04
N PRO A 90 9.89 -1.28 24.77
CA PRO A 90 9.71 -1.79 26.13
C PRO A 90 9.68 -0.68 27.20
N PHE A 91 10.09 0.52 26.88
CA PHE A 91 10.16 1.68 27.77
C PHE A 91 9.02 2.68 27.49
N ASP A 92 8.81 3.62 28.39
CA ASP A 92 7.81 4.68 28.21
C ASP A 92 8.40 5.81 27.34
N PRO A 93 7.98 5.94 26.08
CA PRO A 93 8.58 6.93 25.19
C PRO A 93 8.25 8.38 25.58
N THR A 94 7.23 8.59 26.43
CA THR A 94 6.86 9.94 26.90
C THR A 94 7.69 10.40 28.10
N LEU A 95 8.21 9.47 28.88
CA LEU A 95 9.06 9.76 30.05
C LEU A 95 10.54 9.70 29.71
N GLU A 96 10.95 8.83 28.81
CA GLU A 96 12.34 8.58 28.43
C GLU A 96 12.64 9.21 27.06
N ALA A 97 12.49 10.53 26.96
CA ALA A 97 12.60 11.28 25.69
C ALA A 97 13.97 11.10 25.01
N GLU A 98 15.06 10.98 25.78
CA GLU A 98 16.41 10.77 25.24
C GLU A 98 16.51 9.43 24.50
N LYS A 99 16.05 8.34 25.12
CA LYS A 99 16.02 7.01 24.50
C LYS A 99 15.07 6.99 23.28
N ALA A 100 13.94 7.67 23.40
CA ALA A 100 13.01 7.79 22.28
C ALA A 100 13.65 8.52 21.08
N GLY A 101 14.43 9.57 21.33
CA GLY A 101 15.21 10.29 20.31
C GLY A 101 16.30 9.41 19.68
N GLU A 102 17.01 8.61 20.48
CA GLU A 102 18.02 7.67 19.98
C GLU A 102 17.39 6.62 19.05
N VAL A 103 16.29 6.00 19.47
CA VAL A 103 15.56 5.02 18.65
C VAL A 103 15.06 5.67 17.36
N ASN A 104 14.51 6.88 17.42
CA ASN A 104 14.06 7.64 16.26
C ASN A 104 15.20 7.87 15.27
N SER A 105 16.38 8.34 15.72
CA SER A 105 17.55 8.59 14.88
C SER A 105 18.08 7.30 14.23
N ARG A 106 18.06 6.17 14.96
CA ARG A 106 18.42 4.86 14.40
C ARG A 106 17.45 4.39 13.31
N ILE A 107 16.14 4.56 13.53
CA ILE A 107 15.12 4.22 12.52
C ILE A 107 15.31 5.05 11.27
N LEU A 108 15.54 6.37 11.39
CA LEU A 108 15.80 7.24 10.25
C LEU A 108 17.05 6.83 9.47
N ARG A 109 18.13 6.45 10.17
CA ARG A 109 19.34 5.96 9.54
C ARG A 109 19.10 4.72 8.69
N ILE A 110 18.34 3.75 9.24
CA ILE A 110 17.97 2.54 8.50
C ILE A 110 17.08 2.92 7.32
N ALA A 111 16.07 3.76 7.52
CA ALA A 111 15.15 4.15 6.47
C ALA A 111 15.86 4.79 5.26
N ARG A 112 16.89 5.61 5.48
CA ARG A 112 17.73 6.21 4.41
C ARG A 112 18.47 5.18 3.58
N GLN A 113 18.84 4.03 4.15
CA GLN A 113 19.55 2.98 3.42
C GLN A 113 18.64 2.23 2.44
N TYR A 114 17.34 2.19 2.70
CA TYR A 114 16.39 1.41 1.92
C TYR A 114 15.49 2.24 1.03
N HIS A 115 15.31 3.53 1.34
CA HIS A 115 14.43 4.43 0.60
C HIS A 115 15.01 5.83 0.48
N ASP A 116 14.73 6.47 -0.65
CA ASP A 116 14.92 7.90 -0.79
C ASP A 116 13.85 8.63 0.03
N LEU A 117 14.24 9.13 1.21
CA LEU A 117 13.34 9.81 2.13
C LEU A 117 12.84 11.15 1.56
N ALA A 118 13.58 11.80 0.66
CA ALA A 118 13.16 13.04 0.03
C ALA A 118 11.94 12.85 -0.88
N SER A 119 11.66 11.63 -1.32
CA SER A 119 10.47 11.30 -2.11
C SER A 119 9.17 11.34 -1.31
N PHE A 120 9.25 11.35 0.02
CA PHE A 120 8.10 11.46 0.90
C PHE A 120 7.92 12.91 1.36
N GLU A 121 6.70 13.40 1.36
CA GLU A 121 6.37 14.74 1.89
C GLU A 121 6.40 14.74 3.42
N GLN A 122 5.99 13.62 4.04
CA GLN A 122 5.96 13.47 5.49
C GLN A 122 6.44 12.08 5.90
N ILE A 123 7.26 12.03 6.94
CA ILE A 123 7.69 10.78 7.59
C ILE A 123 7.23 10.83 9.04
N GLN A 124 6.48 9.82 9.45
CA GLN A 124 5.91 9.71 10.78
C GLN A 124 6.46 8.47 11.47
N ILE A 125 7.16 8.66 12.59
CA ILE A 125 7.69 7.57 13.41
C ILE A 125 6.92 7.54 14.73
N ASN A 126 6.22 6.42 14.98
CA ASN A 126 5.42 6.20 16.16
C ASN A 126 6.10 5.18 17.06
N LEU A 127 6.51 5.57 18.25
CA LEU A 127 6.96 4.67 19.30
C LEU A 127 5.80 4.39 20.24
N ILE A 128 5.49 3.12 20.45
CA ILE A 128 4.30 2.69 21.20
C ILE A 128 4.72 1.70 22.28
N ARG A 129 4.38 2.00 23.52
CA ARG A 129 4.44 1.04 24.62
C ARG A 129 3.05 0.50 24.90
N PHE A 130 2.88 -0.80 24.79
CA PHE A 130 1.66 -1.46 25.24
C PHE A 130 1.75 -1.75 26.73
N VAL A 131 0.79 -1.23 27.48
CA VAL A 131 0.66 -1.51 28.93
C VAL A 131 -0.51 -2.47 29.08
N PRO A 132 -0.30 -3.69 29.62
CA PRO A 132 -1.40 -4.59 29.92
C PRO A 132 -2.40 -3.87 30.85
N GLU A 133 -3.68 -3.95 30.53
CA GLU A 133 -4.78 -3.34 31.32
C GLU A 133 -4.73 -1.80 31.44
N GLY A 134 -3.88 -1.12 30.67
CA GLY A 134 -3.71 0.33 30.69
C GLY A 134 -3.80 0.97 29.31
N THR A 135 -3.75 2.30 29.29
CA THR A 135 -3.70 3.07 28.03
C THR A 135 -2.30 2.95 27.40
N ALA A 136 -2.25 2.64 26.11
CA ALA A 136 -0.99 2.60 25.37
C ALA A 136 -0.31 3.98 25.39
N LYS A 137 0.97 4.01 25.74
CA LYS A 137 1.79 5.22 25.70
C LYS A 137 2.39 5.36 24.29
N ARG A 138 2.20 6.52 23.68
CA ARG A 138 2.66 6.79 22.32
C ARG A 138 3.42 8.11 22.27
N GLN A 139 4.52 8.10 21.54
CA GLN A 139 5.23 9.30 21.11
C GLN A 139 5.39 9.26 19.60
N THR A 140 5.08 10.36 18.94
CA THR A 140 5.14 10.52 17.50
C THR A 140 6.20 11.54 17.15
N PHE A 141 7.06 11.22 16.19
CA PHE A 141 8.01 12.11 15.57
C PHE A 141 7.60 12.34 14.13
N ASP A 142 7.37 13.59 13.78
CA ASP A 142 7.00 14.00 12.43
C ASP A 142 8.18 14.73 11.77
N TRP A 143 8.54 14.30 10.56
CA TRP A 143 9.62 14.85 9.76
C TRP A 143 9.11 15.21 8.37
N ARG A 144 9.63 16.28 7.78
CA ARG A 144 9.54 16.46 6.34
C ARG A 144 10.56 15.54 5.68
N GLY A 145 10.21 14.94 4.53
CA GLY A 145 11.11 14.00 3.87
C GLY A 145 12.48 14.61 3.54
N VAL A 146 12.51 15.88 3.16
CA VAL A 146 13.76 16.61 2.87
C VAL A 146 14.63 16.76 4.13
N ASP A 147 14.04 17.10 5.27
CA ASP A 147 14.76 17.26 6.56
C ASP A 147 15.27 15.90 7.06
N ALA A 148 14.45 14.87 6.90
CA ALA A 148 14.82 13.50 7.23
C ALA A 148 15.95 12.95 6.34
N ALA A 149 16.07 13.40 5.09
CA ALA A 149 17.15 13.01 4.19
C ALA A 149 18.49 13.68 4.55
N GLN A 150 18.46 14.90 5.09
CA GLN A 150 19.64 15.76 5.35
C GLN A 150 20.21 15.66 6.78
N GLU A 151 19.95 14.60 7.51
CA GLU A 151 20.57 14.35 8.84
C GLU A 151 20.74 15.61 9.75
N ASN A 152 19.64 16.27 10.08
CA ASN A 152 19.65 17.26 11.14
C ASN A 152 18.96 16.66 12.39
N PRO A 153 19.72 16.17 13.40
CA PRO A 153 19.15 15.48 14.56
C PRO A 153 18.28 16.38 15.46
N GLY A 154 18.22 17.68 15.19
CA GLY A 154 17.46 18.65 15.97
C GLY A 154 16.10 19.06 15.39
N ALA A 155 15.72 18.63 14.21
CA ALA A 155 14.52 19.14 13.51
C ALA A 155 13.23 18.33 13.75
N GLY A 156 13.29 17.20 14.49
CA GLY A 156 12.10 16.41 14.80
C GLY A 156 11.22 17.08 15.85
N THR A 157 10.03 17.54 15.46
CA THR A 157 9.03 18.03 16.40
C THR A 157 8.35 16.86 17.07
N ALA A 158 8.62 16.64 18.38
CA ALA A 158 7.93 15.63 19.16
C ALA A 158 6.52 16.14 19.49
N VAL A 159 5.51 15.45 18.97
CA VAL A 159 4.10 15.71 19.30
C VAL A 159 3.65 14.64 20.30
N THR A 160 3.48 15.03 21.55
CA THR A 160 2.90 14.17 22.61
C THR A 160 1.39 14.29 22.56
N ARG A 161 0.70 13.19 22.33
CA ARG A 161 -0.76 13.07 22.46
C ARG A 161 -1.12 11.97 23.43
#